data_f08f500e87c392de70c154c9b36d0c85
#
_entry.id   f08f500e87c392de70c154c9b36d0c85
#
_cell.length_a   1.000
_cell.length_b   1.000
_cell.length_c   1.000
_cell.angle_alpha   90.00
_cell.angle_beta   90.00
_cell.angle_gamma   90.00
#
_symmetry.space_group_name_H-M   'P 1'
#
loop_
_entity.id
_entity.type
_entity.pdbx_description
1 polymer ?
#
loop_
_entity_poly.entity_id
_entity_poly.type
_entity_poly.pdbx_seq_one_letter_code
_entity_poly.pdbx_strand_id
1 'polypeptide(L)'
;MEKRILVTGASGFIGSFLVEGGLERGMQVWAGVRKSSSRKYLKDSRIRFAELDFAHPGRLVEQLTVHKQMHGGWDYIIHCAGVTKCRHKEEFEQGNYIYTRNFVEALQALDMVPEQFIYISSLSIFGPIREENYTPINEHDTAMPNTAYGVSKLKSEHYLQSLSGFPVVIFRPTGVYGPRERDYFLMAKSIKQHVDFAAGFKRQDLTFIYVKDLVQAVYLAIEHKVKHRAYFVSDGNVYSSRAFSDLIQKELGNPWVIHFKCPLFILKVVSLLAEFSARCLGKVSTLNRDKYKIMKQRNWQCDITPLTDELGYRPEYSLERGVKEIIASVSYTHLRAHETS
;
A
#
# COMPACT_ATOMS: atom_id res chain seq x y z
N MET A 1 24.72 -13.75 13.19
CA MET A 1 24.88 -12.34 12.75
C MET A 1 23.49 -11.70 12.67
N GLU A 2 23.38 -10.42 12.97
CA GLU A 2 22.16 -9.67 12.86
C GLU A 2 21.76 -9.55 11.37
N LYS A 3 20.51 -9.88 11.03
CA LYS A 3 20.04 -9.88 9.65
C LYS A 3 19.86 -8.46 9.12
N ARG A 4 20.24 -8.22 7.87
CA ARG A 4 20.20 -6.92 7.19
C ARG A 4 19.01 -6.86 6.26
N ILE A 5 18.21 -5.81 6.41
CA ILE A 5 17.02 -5.61 5.61
C ILE A 5 16.98 -4.23 4.94
N LEU A 6 16.64 -4.20 3.66
CA LEU A 6 16.32 -2.98 2.92
C LEU A 6 14.81 -2.87 2.76
N VAL A 7 14.26 -1.72 3.15
CA VAL A 7 12.87 -1.35 2.84
C VAL A 7 12.88 -0.21 1.84
N THR A 8 12.48 -0.45 0.59
CA THR A 8 12.32 0.62 -0.39
C THR A 8 10.95 1.29 -0.23
N GLY A 9 10.82 2.55 -0.65
CA GLY A 9 9.61 3.32 -0.37
C GLY A 9 9.43 3.62 1.13
N ALA A 10 10.50 3.55 1.89
CA ALA A 10 10.54 3.71 3.36
C ALA A 10 9.93 5.01 3.87
N SER A 11 10.00 6.10 3.10
CA SER A 11 9.41 7.40 3.46
C SER A 11 7.88 7.46 3.32
N GLY A 12 7.26 6.43 2.70
CA GLY A 12 5.83 6.32 2.51
C GLY A 12 5.10 5.80 3.75
N PHE A 13 3.75 5.74 3.66
CA PHE A 13 2.89 5.24 4.72
C PHE A 13 3.28 3.81 5.14
N ILE A 14 3.10 2.82 4.28
CA ILE A 14 3.39 1.41 4.58
C ILE A 14 4.89 1.21 4.86
N GLY A 15 5.76 1.79 4.02
CA GLY A 15 7.20 1.63 4.13
C GLY A 15 7.77 2.08 5.47
N SER A 16 7.24 3.17 6.05
CA SER A 16 7.69 3.64 7.36
C SER A 16 7.34 2.67 8.51
N PHE A 17 6.21 1.99 8.46
CA PHE A 17 5.84 0.94 9.41
C PHE A 17 6.65 -0.34 9.21
N LEU A 18 6.99 -0.68 7.95
CA LEU A 18 7.89 -1.81 7.66
C LEU A 18 9.29 -1.57 8.23
N VAL A 19 9.81 -0.34 8.15
CA VAL A 19 11.08 0.05 8.80
C VAL A 19 11.00 -0.12 10.31
N GLU A 20 9.96 0.38 10.96
CA GLU A 20 9.73 0.22 12.39
C GLU A 20 9.66 -1.26 12.78
N GLY A 21 8.89 -2.05 12.04
CA GLY A 21 8.77 -3.50 12.28
C GLY A 21 10.10 -4.27 12.17
N GLY A 22 11.03 -3.84 11.32
CA GLY A 22 12.38 -4.41 11.25
C GLY A 22 13.23 -4.06 12.47
N LEU A 23 13.16 -2.81 12.93
CA LEU A 23 13.87 -2.36 14.13
C LEU A 23 13.37 -3.06 15.40
N GLU A 24 12.05 -3.27 15.51
CA GLU A 24 11.41 -3.99 16.63
C GLU A 24 11.88 -5.46 16.71
N ARG A 25 12.25 -6.05 15.56
CA ARG A 25 12.79 -7.42 15.46
C ARG A 25 14.31 -7.49 15.57
N GLY A 26 14.96 -6.39 15.93
CA GLY A 26 16.41 -6.34 16.11
C GLY A 26 17.21 -6.49 14.81
N MET A 27 16.62 -6.17 13.66
CA MET A 27 17.32 -6.20 12.36
C MET A 27 18.13 -4.92 12.14
N GLN A 28 19.21 -5.02 11.36
CA GLN A 28 19.85 -3.84 10.79
C GLN A 28 19.02 -3.35 9.61
N VAL A 29 18.39 -2.18 9.75
CA VAL A 29 17.43 -1.67 8.79
C VAL A 29 18.01 -0.55 7.94
N TRP A 30 17.95 -0.71 6.61
CA TRP A 30 18.18 0.34 5.64
C TRP A 30 16.86 0.85 5.07
N ALA A 31 16.65 2.15 5.22
CA ALA A 31 15.55 2.86 4.57
C ALA A 31 15.99 3.28 3.16
N GLY A 32 15.44 2.63 2.15
CA GLY A 32 15.63 2.99 0.75
C GLY A 32 14.84 4.24 0.39
N VAL A 33 15.51 5.33 0.10
CA VAL A 33 14.93 6.64 -0.13
C VAL A 33 15.52 7.31 -1.38
N ARG A 34 14.79 8.26 -1.97
CA ARG A 34 15.35 9.19 -2.96
C ARG A 34 15.95 10.40 -2.25
N LYS A 35 16.86 11.12 -2.88
CA LYS A 35 17.45 12.36 -2.34
C LYS A 35 16.40 13.37 -1.86
N SER A 36 15.27 13.47 -2.55
CA SER A 36 14.15 14.37 -2.22
C SER A 36 13.14 13.80 -1.25
N SER A 37 13.33 12.58 -0.73
CA SER A 37 12.36 11.92 0.15
C SER A 37 12.27 12.59 1.52
N SER A 38 11.05 12.83 2.02
CA SER A 38 10.83 13.27 3.38
C SER A 38 11.23 12.17 4.38
N ARG A 39 11.96 12.56 5.44
CA ARG A 39 12.33 11.66 6.55
C ARG A 39 11.43 11.84 7.78
N LYS A 40 10.25 12.44 7.61
CA LYS A 40 9.33 12.79 8.71
C LYS A 40 9.03 11.61 9.65
N TYR A 41 8.92 10.41 9.13
CA TYR A 41 8.59 9.18 9.88
C TYR A 41 9.81 8.27 10.12
N LEU A 42 11.00 8.65 9.67
CA LEU A 42 12.25 7.88 9.77
C LEU A 42 13.20 8.58 10.74
N LYS A 43 12.80 8.66 12.03
CA LYS A 43 13.51 9.45 13.04
C LYS A 43 14.38 8.62 14.00
N ASP A 44 14.18 7.28 14.05
CA ASP A 44 14.97 6.41 14.92
C ASP A 44 16.44 6.42 14.46
N SER A 45 17.36 6.65 15.39
CA SER A 45 18.80 6.75 15.11
C SER A 45 19.43 5.45 14.60
N ARG A 46 18.78 4.32 14.79
CA ARG A 46 19.21 3.00 14.29
C ARG A 46 18.98 2.83 12.79
N ILE A 47 18.14 3.68 12.18
CA ILE A 47 17.86 3.61 10.75
C ILE A 47 19.08 4.04 9.95
N ARG A 48 19.55 3.16 9.08
CA ARG A 48 20.53 3.47 8.04
C ARG A 48 19.81 3.89 6.76
N PHE A 49 20.41 4.72 5.94
CA PHE A 49 19.80 5.21 4.70
C PHE A 49 20.56 4.68 3.50
N ALA A 50 19.81 4.18 2.51
CA ALA A 50 20.31 3.86 1.18
C ALA A 50 19.62 4.80 0.17
N GLU A 51 20.38 5.68 -0.47
CA GLU A 51 19.86 6.51 -1.56
C GLU A 51 19.80 5.67 -2.83
N LEU A 52 18.62 5.54 -3.44
CA LEU A 52 18.38 4.69 -4.60
C LEU A 52 17.59 5.46 -5.67
N ASP A 53 18.19 5.58 -6.85
CA ASP A 53 17.61 6.26 -8.00
C ASP A 53 17.14 5.26 -9.05
N PHE A 54 15.96 4.71 -8.86
CA PHE A 54 15.36 3.70 -9.76
C PHE A 54 15.07 4.23 -11.17
N ALA A 55 15.04 5.55 -11.36
CA ALA A 55 14.76 6.17 -12.66
C ALA A 55 15.96 6.09 -13.62
N HIS A 56 17.16 6.03 -13.10
CA HIS A 56 18.41 6.09 -13.86
C HIS A 56 19.24 4.81 -13.59
N PRO A 57 19.13 3.76 -14.44
CA PRO A 57 19.79 2.48 -14.19
C PRO A 57 21.29 2.56 -13.93
N GLY A 58 22.03 3.36 -14.70
CA GLY A 58 23.47 3.54 -14.48
C GLY A 58 23.81 4.09 -13.10
N ARG A 59 23.10 5.14 -12.68
CA ARG A 59 23.27 5.71 -11.33
C ARG A 59 22.86 4.75 -10.22
N LEU A 60 21.81 3.97 -10.44
CA LEU A 60 21.38 2.95 -9.50
C LEU A 60 22.46 1.88 -9.31
N VAL A 61 23.09 1.42 -10.41
CA VAL A 61 24.20 0.47 -10.36
C VAL A 61 25.40 1.06 -9.59
N GLU A 62 25.77 2.31 -9.82
CA GLU A 62 26.83 2.99 -9.06
C GLU A 62 26.51 3.03 -7.57
N GLN A 63 25.30 3.45 -7.20
CA GLN A 63 24.85 3.52 -5.79
C GLN A 63 24.88 2.14 -5.11
N LEU A 64 24.41 1.11 -5.79
CA LEU A 64 24.44 -0.28 -5.27
C LEU A 64 25.86 -0.83 -5.18
N THR A 65 26.74 -0.51 -6.12
CA THR A 65 28.16 -0.91 -6.09
C THR A 65 28.88 -0.32 -4.86
N VAL A 66 28.69 0.98 -4.64
CA VAL A 66 29.25 1.66 -3.45
C VAL A 66 28.70 1.03 -2.16
N HIS A 67 27.38 0.76 -2.12
CA HIS A 67 26.76 0.10 -0.96
C HIS A 67 27.35 -1.30 -0.73
N LYS A 68 27.50 -2.11 -1.79
CA LYS A 68 28.07 -3.46 -1.73
C LYS A 68 29.49 -3.45 -1.16
N GLN A 69 30.32 -2.50 -1.59
CA GLN A 69 31.69 -2.36 -1.13
C GLN A 69 31.78 -1.99 0.36
N MET A 70 30.91 -1.11 0.83
CA MET A 70 30.94 -0.64 2.22
C MET A 70 30.21 -1.55 3.21
N HIS A 71 29.16 -2.20 2.79
CA HIS A 71 28.22 -2.87 3.70
C HIS A 71 27.87 -4.31 3.29
N GLY A 72 28.25 -4.75 2.07
CA GLY A 72 27.80 -6.00 1.48
C GLY A 72 26.36 -5.93 0.97
N GLY A 73 25.72 -7.09 0.75
CA GLY A 73 24.31 -7.18 0.34
C GLY A 73 23.35 -7.14 1.53
N TRP A 74 22.05 -7.11 1.25
CA TRP A 74 20.97 -7.30 2.23
C TRP A 74 20.52 -8.76 2.24
N ASP A 75 20.22 -9.31 3.42
CA ASP A 75 19.61 -10.64 3.53
C ASP A 75 18.18 -10.62 3.00
N TYR A 76 17.45 -9.52 3.28
CA TYR A 76 16.05 -9.33 2.89
C TYR A 76 15.83 -7.97 2.23
N ILE A 77 14.97 -7.95 1.22
CA ILE A 77 14.52 -6.69 0.60
C ILE A 77 13.00 -6.68 0.60
N ILE A 78 12.41 -5.64 1.21
CA ILE A 78 10.97 -5.35 1.08
C ILE A 78 10.82 -4.20 0.08
N HIS A 79 10.31 -4.53 -1.11
CA HIS A 79 10.09 -3.54 -2.16
C HIS A 79 8.67 -2.98 -2.08
N CYS A 80 8.54 -1.88 -1.33
CA CYS A 80 7.31 -1.11 -1.17
C CYS A 80 7.31 0.20 -1.97
N ALA A 81 8.41 0.49 -2.69
CA ALA A 81 8.47 1.65 -3.57
C ALA A 81 7.45 1.53 -4.71
N GLY A 82 6.70 2.59 -4.94
CA GLY A 82 5.71 2.66 -5.99
C GLY A 82 4.87 3.93 -5.88
N VAL A 83 4.03 4.16 -6.87
CA VAL A 83 3.13 5.31 -6.95
C VAL A 83 1.68 4.85 -6.98
N THR A 84 0.84 5.48 -6.16
CA THR A 84 -0.60 5.21 -6.07
C THR A 84 -1.46 6.34 -6.65
N LYS A 85 -0.85 7.50 -6.94
CA LYS A 85 -1.48 8.69 -7.51
C LYS A 85 -0.52 9.34 -8.50
N CYS A 86 -0.97 9.57 -9.72
CA CYS A 86 -0.18 10.16 -10.80
C CYS A 86 -1.00 11.15 -11.59
N ARG A 87 -0.33 12.06 -12.33
CA ARG A 87 -0.98 12.98 -13.30
C ARG A 87 -1.34 12.26 -14.57
N HIS A 88 -0.43 11.46 -15.07
CA HIS A 88 -0.55 10.69 -16.30
C HIS A 88 -0.51 9.20 -15.97
N LYS A 89 -1.31 8.41 -16.66
CA LYS A 89 -1.39 6.96 -16.41
C LYS A 89 -0.08 6.22 -16.71
N GLU A 90 0.74 6.77 -17.61
CA GLU A 90 2.06 6.25 -17.95
C GLU A 90 3.04 6.30 -16.77
N GLU A 91 2.86 7.26 -15.86
CA GLU A 91 3.67 7.38 -14.65
C GLU A 91 3.48 6.20 -13.69
N PHE A 92 2.30 5.52 -13.74
CA PHE A 92 2.10 4.28 -12.97
C PHE A 92 2.99 3.16 -13.50
N GLU A 93 3.07 2.99 -14.82
CA GLU A 93 3.96 1.99 -15.43
C GLU A 93 5.42 2.28 -15.10
N GLN A 94 5.83 3.52 -15.26
CA GLN A 94 7.18 3.96 -14.94
C GLN A 94 7.52 3.71 -13.46
N GLY A 95 6.69 4.22 -12.54
CA GLY A 95 6.95 4.19 -11.10
C GLY A 95 6.76 2.83 -10.43
N ASN A 96 5.90 1.98 -10.96
CA ASN A 96 5.64 0.66 -10.38
C ASN A 96 6.39 -0.46 -11.11
N TYR A 97 6.29 -0.53 -12.45
CA TYR A 97 6.88 -1.62 -13.21
C TYR A 97 8.34 -1.35 -13.61
N ILE A 98 8.62 -0.26 -14.33
CA ILE A 98 9.97 -0.01 -14.85
C ILE A 98 10.98 0.15 -13.72
N TYR A 99 10.64 0.88 -12.66
CA TYR A 99 11.52 1.06 -11.50
C TYR A 99 11.78 -0.24 -10.75
N THR A 100 10.78 -1.11 -10.61
CA THR A 100 10.96 -2.44 -10.02
C THR A 100 11.90 -3.28 -10.90
N ARG A 101 11.71 -3.28 -12.21
CA ARG A 101 12.57 -3.99 -13.15
C ARG A 101 14.01 -3.49 -13.07
N ASN A 102 14.24 -2.19 -13.19
CA ASN A 102 15.58 -1.61 -13.09
C ASN A 102 16.29 -2.02 -11.80
N PHE A 103 15.56 -2.04 -10.69
CA PHE A 103 16.13 -2.43 -9.40
C PHE A 103 16.54 -3.90 -9.37
N VAL A 104 15.68 -4.78 -9.82
CA VAL A 104 15.95 -6.22 -9.84
C VAL A 104 17.08 -6.57 -10.79
N GLU A 105 17.11 -5.99 -11.99
CA GLU A 105 18.20 -6.17 -12.97
C GLU A 105 19.55 -5.70 -12.37
N ALA A 106 19.57 -4.57 -11.65
CA ALA A 106 20.77 -4.07 -11.00
C ALA A 106 21.24 -4.99 -9.85
N LEU A 107 20.31 -5.54 -9.05
CA LEU A 107 20.64 -6.52 -8.00
C LEU A 107 21.24 -7.80 -8.59
N GLN A 108 20.69 -8.30 -9.70
CA GLN A 108 21.19 -9.50 -10.36
C GLN A 108 22.58 -9.24 -10.98
N ALA A 109 22.77 -8.11 -11.67
CA ALA A 109 24.04 -7.75 -12.29
C ALA A 109 25.18 -7.58 -11.27
N LEU A 110 24.85 -7.25 -10.03
CA LEU A 110 25.81 -7.03 -8.97
C LEU A 110 25.92 -8.21 -7.96
N ASP A 111 25.30 -9.36 -8.22
CA ASP A 111 25.22 -10.48 -7.26
C ASP A 111 24.78 -10.00 -5.85
N MET A 112 23.71 -9.20 -5.82
CA MET A 112 23.09 -8.67 -4.59
C MET A 112 21.65 -9.18 -4.41
N VAL A 113 21.29 -10.30 -5.06
CA VAL A 113 19.99 -10.94 -4.86
C VAL A 113 19.87 -11.39 -3.42
N PRO A 114 18.81 -10.97 -2.68
CA PRO A 114 18.65 -11.31 -1.26
C PRO A 114 18.20 -12.78 -1.08
N GLU A 115 18.21 -13.26 0.17
CA GLU A 115 17.59 -14.54 0.53
C GLU A 115 16.07 -14.54 0.23
N GLN A 116 15.43 -13.37 0.40
CA GLN A 116 14.03 -13.12 0.06
C GLN A 116 13.82 -11.70 -0.48
N PHE A 117 13.08 -11.59 -1.58
CA PHE A 117 12.60 -10.33 -2.14
C PHE A 117 11.08 -10.25 -1.97
N ILE A 118 10.61 -9.39 -1.09
CA ILE A 118 9.19 -9.22 -0.80
C ILE A 118 8.65 -8.04 -1.58
N TYR A 119 7.66 -8.28 -2.43
CA TYR A 119 7.01 -7.26 -3.24
C TYR A 119 5.63 -6.91 -2.69
N ILE A 120 5.41 -5.63 -2.37
CA ILE A 120 4.09 -5.14 -1.96
C ILE A 120 3.29 -4.77 -3.21
N SER A 121 2.40 -5.67 -3.60
CA SER A 121 1.46 -5.51 -4.71
C SER A 121 0.13 -4.91 -4.24
N SER A 122 -1.00 -5.35 -4.77
CA SER A 122 -2.35 -4.90 -4.40
C SER A 122 -3.42 -5.86 -4.89
N LEU A 123 -4.53 -6.00 -4.16
CA LEU A 123 -5.73 -6.70 -4.63
C LEU A 123 -6.30 -6.08 -5.93
N SER A 124 -6.04 -4.80 -6.20
CA SER A 124 -6.55 -4.10 -7.40
C SER A 124 -6.05 -4.67 -8.75
N ILE A 125 -5.11 -5.62 -8.74
CA ILE A 125 -4.71 -6.35 -9.95
C ILE A 125 -5.83 -7.22 -10.51
N PHE A 126 -6.83 -7.61 -9.70
CA PHE A 126 -7.92 -8.47 -10.14
C PHE A 126 -9.06 -7.71 -10.82
N GLY A 127 -9.25 -6.42 -10.51
CA GLY A 127 -10.37 -5.66 -11.06
C GLY A 127 -11.74 -6.15 -10.56
N PRO A 128 -12.85 -5.79 -11.26
CA PRO A 128 -14.22 -6.07 -10.82
C PRO A 128 -14.64 -7.51 -11.19
N ILE A 129 -14.17 -8.49 -10.45
CA ILE A 129 -14.56 -9.89 -10.62
C ILE A 129 -15.45 -10.36 -9.46
N ARG A 130 -16.20 -11.44 -9.64
CA ARG A 130 -17.10 -12.07 -8.64
C ARG A 130 -18.14 -11.09 -8.05
N GLU A 131 -18.55 -10.09 -8.83
CA GLU A 131 -19.51 -9.06 -8.39
C GLU A 131 -20.98 -9.51 -8.39
N GLU A 132 -21.30 -10.70 -8.86
CA GLU A 132 -22.66 -11.26 -8.86
C GLU A 132 -22.90 -12.11 -7.61
N ASN A 133 -21.97 -12.97 -7.27
CA ASN A 133 -22.07 -13.91 -6.15
C ASN A 133 -21.37 -13.44 -4.87
N TYR A 134 -20.53 -12.41 -4.96
CA TYR A 134 -19.77 -11.86 -3.82
C TYR A 134 -18.94 -12.90 -3.07
N THR A 135 -18.36 -13.86 -3.80
CA THR A 135 -17.41 -14.80 -3.21
C THR A 135 -16.02 -14.21 -3.14
N PRO A 136 -15.16 -14.63 -2.19
CA PRO A 136 -13.80 -14.15 -2.09
C PRO A 136 -12.96 -14.40 -3.34
N ILE A 137 -12.18 -13.43 -3.75
CA ILE A 137 -11.15 -13.56 -4.78
C ILE A 137 -10.05 -14.47 -4.23
N ASN A 138 -9.63 -15.48 -5.00
CA ASN A 138 -8.62 -16.44 -4.59
C ASN A 138 -7.48 -16.56 -5.60
N GLU A 139 -6.47 -17.37 -5.27
CA GLU A 139 -5.23 -17.51 -6.06
C GLU A 139 -5.45 -18.12 -7.45
N HIS A 140 -6.58 -18.81 -7.69
CA HIS A 140 -6.93 -19.41 -8.98
C HIS A 140 -7.67 -18.45 -9.90
N ASP A 141 -8.05 -17.28 -9.44
CA ASP A 141 -8.73 -16.28 -10.26
C ASP A 141 -7.75 -15.60 -11.23
N THR A 142 -8.24 -15.33 -12.43
CA THR A 142 -7.47 -14.59 -13.43
C THR A 142 -7.47 -13.10 -13.10
N ALA A 143 -6.29 -12.51 -12.99
CA ALA A 143 -6.12 -11.08 -12.77
C ALA A 143 -6.54 -10.28 -14.01
N MET A 144 -7.51 -9.37 -13.86
CA MET A 144 -8.07 -8.53 -14.93
C MET A 144 -8.21 -7.06 -14.49
N PRO A 145 -7.08 -6.35 -14.24
CA PRO A 145 -7.13 -4.99 -13.74
C PRO A 145 -7.77 -4.03 -14.72
N ASN A 146 -8.61 -3.14 -14.22
CA ASN A 146 -9.26 -2.11 -14.99
C ASN A 146 -8.73 -0.69 -14.72
N THR A 147 -7.77 -0.54 -13.80
CA THR A 147 -7.10 0.72 -13.47
C THR A 147 -5.65 0.72 -13.96
N ALA A 148 -5.09 1.90 -14.28
CA ALA A 148 -3.68 2.01 -14.67
C ALA A 148 -2.74 1.55 -13.54
N TYR A 149 -3.10 1.83 -12.29
CA TYR A 149 -2.40 1.33 -11.11
C TYR A 149 -2.40 -0.20 -11.05
N GLY A 150 -3.56 -0.84 -11.13
CA GLY A 150 -3.67 -2.30 -11.11
C GLY A 150 -2.90 -2.97 -12.25
N VAL A 151 -2.99 -2.41 -13.47
CA VAL A 151 -2.21 -2.88 -14.64
C VAL A 151 -0.71 -2.82 -14.36
N SER A 152 -0.21 -1.70 -13.83
CA SER A 152 1.22 -1.55 -13.54
C SER A 152 1.72 -2.51 -12.46
N LYS A 153 0.91 -2.77 -11.44
CA LYS A 153 1.23 -3.75 -10.39
C LYS A 153 1.25 -5.18 -10.93
N LEU A 154 0.28 -5.54 -11.77
CA LEU A 154 0.24 -6.86 -12.43
C LEU A 154 1.44 -7.08 -13.34
N LYS A 155 1.85 -6.08 -14.14
CA LYS A 155 3.08 -6.15 -14.94
C LYS A 155 4.31 -6.45 -14.08
N SER A 156 4.41 -5.83 -12.91
CA SER A 156 5.52 -6.08 -11.97
C SER A 156 5.48 -7.51 -11.42
N GLU A 157 4.29 -8.02 -11.04
CA GLU A 157 4.15 -9.40 -10.57
C GLU A 157 4.58 -10.39 -11.65
N HIS A 158 4.08 -10.24 -12.88
CA HIS A 158 4.44 -11.12 -14.00
C HIS A 158 5.95 -11.10 -14.27
N TYR A 159 6.57 -9.93 -14.26
CA TYR A 159 8.02 -9.82 -14.41
C TYR A 159 8.77 -10.56 -13.30
N LEU A 160 8.44 -10.30 -12.04
CA LEU A 160 9.10 -10.94 -10.90
C LEU A 160 8.91 -12.47 -10.90
N GLN A 161 7.73 -12.95 -11.26
CA GLN A 161 7.42 -14.38 -11.35
C GLN A 161 8.08 -15.06 -12.56
N SER A 162 8.41 -14.32 -13.63
CA SER A 162 9.11 -14.86 -14.81
C SER A 162 10.60 -15.09 -14.57
N LEU A 163 11.17 -14.54 -13.50
CA LEU A 163 12.60 -14.65 -13.20
C LEU A 163 12.91 -16.02 -12.53
N SER A 164 13.59 -16.88 -13.28
CA SER A 164 13.97 -18.20 -12.77
C SER A 164 14.88 -18.07 -11.54
N GLY A 165 14.52 -18.77 -10.44
CA GLY A 165 15.31 -18.79 -9.21
C GLY A 165 15.32 -17.50 -8.39
N PHE A 166 14.61 -16.44 -8.82
CA PHE A 166 14.53 -15.20 -8.05
C PHE A 166 13.58 -15.38 -6.84
N PRO A 167 14.03 -15.16 -5.59
CA PRO A 167 13.32 -15.57 -4.37
C PRO A 167 12.20 -14.62 -3.99
N VAL A 168 11.20 -14.43 -4.87
CA VAL A 168 10.11 -13.47 -4.68
C VAL A 168 8.99 -14.01 -3.80
N VAL A 169 8.48 -13.15 -2.92
CA VAL A 169 7.19 -13.30 -2.23
C VAL A 169 6.34 -12.06 -2.50
N ILE A 170 5.10 -12.25 -2.88
CA ILE A 170 4.20 -11.17 -3.28
C ILE A 170 3.09 -11.04 -2.25
N PHE A 171 2.88 -9.83 -1.73
CA PHE A 171 1.72 -9.51 -0.90
C PHE A 171 0.74 -8.65 -1.68
N ARG A 172 -0.54 -9.05 -1.67
CA ARG A 172 -1.67 -8.38 -2.35
C ARG A 172 -2.65 -7.84 -1.29
N PRO A 173 -2.28 -6.76 -0.58
CA PRO A 173 -3.16 -6.20 0.44
C PRO A 173 -4.41 -5.59 -0.18
N THR A 174 -5.49 -5.58 0.62
CA THR A 174 -6.73 -4.85 0.39
C THR A 174 -6.55 -3.36 0.71
N GLY A 175 -7.60 -2.66 1.11
CA GLY A 175 -7.52 -1.27 1.56
C GLY A 175 -6.68 -1.14 2.84
N VAL A 176 -5.39 -0.79 2.72
CA VAL A 176 -4.51 -0.61 3.87
C VAL A 176 -4.84 0.72 4.55
N TYR A 177 -5.08 0.70 5.85
CA TYR A 177 -5.41 1.88 6.64
C TYR A 177 -4.59 1.94 7.94
N GLY A 178 -4.51 3.13 8.54
CA GLY A 178 -3.78 3.35 9.78
C GLY A 178 -3.31 4.80 9.93
N PRO A 179 -2.59 5.14 11.00
CA PRO A 179 -1.93 6.42 11.17
C PRO A 179 -0.98 6.71 9.98
N ARG A 180 -0.83 7.99 9.60
CA ARG A 180 -0.04 8.47 8.44
C ARG A 180 -0.73 8.29 7.09
N GLU A 181 -1.86 7.56 7.01
CA GLU A 181 -2.63 7.42 5.78
C GLU A 181 -3.54 8.65 5.57
N ARG A 182 -3.52 9.20 4.34
CA ARG A 182 -4.15 10.50 4.07
C ARG A 182 -5.62 10.41 3.69
N ASP A 183 -6.04 9.37 2.98
CA ASP A 183 -7.41 9.30 2.44
C ASP A 183 -8.42 9.10 3.59
N TYR A 184 -8.10 8.30 4.59
CA TYR A 184 -8.94 8.10 5.79
C TYR A 184 -8.94 9.32 6.72
N PHE A 185 -7.83 10.06 6.79
CA PHE A 185 -7.80 11.36 7.45
C PHE A 185 -8.78 12.35 6.78
N LEU A 186 -8.82 12.41 5.45
CA LEU A 186 -9.76 13.27 4.71
C LEU A 186 -11.21 12.83 4.95
N MET A 187 -11.49 11.53 5.06
CA MET A 187 -12.82 11.01 5.44
C MET A 187 -13.22 11.48 6.84
N ALA A 188 -12.34 11.35 7.83
CA ALA A 188 -12.60 11.83 9.19
C ALA A 188 -12.86 13.34 9.22
N LYS A 189 -12.10 14.12 8.45
CA LYS A 189 -12.33 15.57 8.30
C LYS A 189 -13.70 15.87 7.67
N SER A 190 -14.11 15.14 6.64
CA SER A 190 -15.42 15.29 6.00
C SER A 190 -16.56 14.99 6.97
N ILE A 191 -16.47 13.91 7.74
CA ILE A 191 -17.46 13.54 8.76
C ILE A 191 -17.53 14.61 9.87
N LYS A 192 -16.38 15.14 10.30
CA LYS A 192 -16.35 16.28 11.25
C LYS A 192 -17.01 17.54 10.67
N GLN A 193 -17.02 17.69 9.36
CA GLN A 193 -17.72 18.75 8.63
C GLN A 193 -19.17 18.36 8.28
N HIS A 194 -19.73 17.34 8.93
CA HIS A 194 -21.11 16.88 8.79
C HIS A 194 -21.47 16.27 7.42
N VAL A 195 -20.48 15.77 6.65
CA VAL A 195 -20.70 15.19 5.33
C VAL A 195 -20.08 13.82 5.24
N ASP A 196 -20.86 12.80 4.85
CA ASP A 196 -20.40 11.48 4.47
C ASP A 196 -20.86 11.16 3.06
N PHE A 197 -19.96 10.55 2.28
CA PHE A 197 -20.17 10.29 0.86
C PHE A 197 -19.98 8.81 0.54
N ALA A 198 -20.98 8.19 -0.09
CA ALA A 198 -20.92 6.83 -0.62
C ALA A 198 -21.17 6.79 -2.13
N ALA A 199 -20.49 5.91 -2.85
CA ALA A 199 -20.61 5.73 -4.29
C ALA A 199 -21.68 4.69 -4.64
N GLY A 200 -22.71 5.12 -5.39
CA GLY A 200 -23.75 4.24 -5.90
C GLY A 200 -24.73 3.73 -4.84
N PHE A 201 -25.65 2.86 -5.29
CA PHE A 201 -26.74 2.33 -4.45
C PHE A 201 -26.68 0.81 -4.29
N LYS A 202 -25.81 0.13 -5.06
CA LYS A 202 -25.67 -1.32 -5.01
C LYS A 202 -24.82 -1.72 -3.80
N ARG A 203 -25.02 -2.94 -3.32
CA ARG A 203 -24.19 -3.57 -2.30
C ARG A 203 -22.72 -3.53 -2.71
N GLN A 204 -21.87 -3.21 -1.78
CA GLN A 204 -20.42 -3.33 -1.88
C GLN A 204 -19.92 -4.10 -0.66
N ASP A 205 -19.11 -5.09 -0.92
CA ASP A 205 -18.42 -5.88 0.08
C ASP A 205 -16.95 -5.48 0.06
N LEU A 206 -16.53 -4.80 1.12
CA LEU A 206 -15.18 -4.26 1.27
C LEU A 206 -14.39 -5.07 2.29
N THR A 207 -13.09 -5.13 2.10
CA THR A 207 -12.15 -5.67 3.08
C THR A 207 -11.05 -4.65 3.35
N PHE A 208 -10.53 -4.68 4.56
CA PHE A 208 -9.49 -3.76 4.99
C PHE A 208 -8.35 -4.52 5.68
N ILE A 209 -7.22 -3.86 5.81
CA ILE A 209 -6.08 -4.34 6.59
C ILE A 209 -5.44 -3.19 7.35
N TYR A 210 -5.31 -3.33 8.65
CA TYR A 210 -4.55 -2.37 9.44
C TYR A 210 -3.06 -2.49 9.14
N VAL A 211 -2.38 -1.36 9.04
CA VAL A 211 -0.98 -1.32 8.58
C VAL A 211 -0.04 -2.19 9.43
N LYS A 212 -0.26 -2.30 10.73
CA LYS A 212 0.58 -3.15 11.61
C LYS A 212 0.35 -4.63 11.34
N ASP A 213 -0.87 -5.05 11.00
CA ASP A 213 -1.16 -6.44 10.63
C ASP A 213 -0.55 -6.79 9.26
N LEU A 214 -0.51 -5.84 8.31
CA LEU A 214 0.25 -6.02 7.08
C LEU A 214 1.75 -6.19 7.37
N VAL A 215 2.31 -5.39 8.28
CA VAL A 215 3.71 -5.53 8.72
C VAL A 215 3.93 -6.91 9.34
N GLN A 216 3.05 -7.35 10.24
CA GLN A 216 3.11 -8.70 10.82
C GLN A 216 3.16 -9.78 9.72
N ALA A 217 2.23 -9.75 8.75
CA ALA A 217 2.17 -10.72 7.66
C ALA A 217 3.48 -10.78 6.86
N VAL A 218 4.06 -9.62 6.54
CA VAL A 218 5.32 -9.52 5.80
C VAL A 218 6.48 -10.14 6.58
N TYR A 219 6.60 -9.87 7.88
CA TYR A 219 7.67 -10.43 8.69
C TYR A 219 7.48 -11.91 9.00
N LEU A 220 6.26 -12.42 9.11
CA LEU A 220 5.98 -13.85 9.18
C LEU A 220 6.55 -14.60 7.95
N ALA A 221 6.40 -14.04 6.75
CA ALA A 221 6.98 -14.66 5.55
C ALA A 221 8.52 -14.69 5.59
N ILE A 222 9.17 -13.72 6.24
CA ILE A 222 10.62 -13.72 6.47
C ILE A 222 10.99 -14.82 7.47
N GLU A 223 10.29 -14.90 8.58
CA GLU A 223 10.53 -15.90 9.65
C GLU A 223 10.34 -17.32 9.13
N HIS A 224 9.32 -17.56 8.30
CA HIS A 224 9.05 -18.85 7.67
C HIS A 224 9.89 -19.12 6.41
N LYS A 225 10.77 -18.19 5.99
CA LYS A 225 11.65 -18.31 4.81
C LYS A 225 10.91 -18.67 3.52
N VAL A 226 9.71 -18.13 3.35
CA VAL A 226 8.84 -18.39 2.20
C VAL A 226 9.48 -17.90 0.91
N LYS A 227 9.30 -18.64 -0.19
CA LYS A 227 9.74 -18.26 -1.53
C LYS A 227 8.68 -18.64 -2.56
N HIS A 228 8.60 -17.87 -3.66
CA HIS A 228 7.73 -18.15 -4.81
C HIS A 228 6.24 -18.31 -4.44
N ARG A 229 5.76 -17.46 -3.52
CA ARG A 229 4.36 -17.43 -3.10
C ARG A 229 3.75 -16.03 -3.28
N ALA A 230 2.42 -15.99 -3.45
CA ALA A 230 1.65 -14.76 -3.47
C ALA A 230 0.49 -14.88 -2.47
N TYR A 231 0.33 -13.90 -1.59
CA TYR A 231 -0.69 -13.92 -0.54
C TYR A 231 -1.62 -12.71 -0.64
N PHE A 232 -2.91 -12.94 -0.51
CA PHE A 232 -3.85 -11.88 -0.17
C PHE A 232 -3.74 -11.53 1.30
N VAL A 233 -3.95 -10.25 1.63
CA VAL A 233 -3.87 -9.78 3.01
C VAL A 233 -5.06 -8.89 3.34
N SER A 234 -5.85 -9.31 4.30
CA SER A 234 -6.94 -8.55 4.92
C SER A 234 -7.05 -8.92 6.40
N ASP A 235 -7.98 -8.28 7.12
CA ASP A 235 -8.32 -8.67 8.48
C ASP A 235 -9.30 -9.86 8.56
N GLY A 236 -9.60 -10.50 7.44
CA GLY A 236 -10.49 -11.65 7.34
C GLY A 236 -11.99 -11.33 7.41
N ASN A 237 -12.36 -10.06 7.64
CA ASN A 237 -13.74 -9.65 7.74
C ASN A 237 -14.23 -8.93 6.47
N VAL A 238 -15.56 -8.96 6.27
CA VAL A 238 -16.23 -8.28 5.17
C VAL A 238 -17.10 -7.16 5.70
N TYR A 239 -16.96 -5.99 5.10
CA TYR A 239 -17.58 -4.76 5.57
C TYR A 239 -18.48 -4.14 4.50
N SER A 240 -19.57 -3.51 4.92
CA SER A 240 -20.38 -2.68 4.04
C SER A 240 -19.62 -1.40 3.63
N SER A 241 -20.07 -0.75 2.56
CA SER A 241 -19.46 0.51 2.08
C SER A 241 -19.45 1.64 3.12
N ARG A 242 -20.29 1.56 4.15
CA ARG A 242 -20.40 2.57 5.22
C ARG A 242 -19.71 2.18 6.52
N ALA A 243 -19.32 0.94 6.70
CA ALA A 243 -18.79 0.46 7.97
C ALA A 243 -17.62 1.34 8.48
N PHE A 244 -16.74 1.77 7.59
CA PHE A 244 -15.61 2.63 7.95
C PHE A 244 -16.05 4.04 8.38
N SER A 245 -16.95 4.68 7.62
CA SER A 245 -17.46 6.03 7.94
C SER A 245 -18.34 6.03 9.19
N ASP A 246 -19.15 4.99 9.40
CA ASP A 246 -19.97 4.84 10.60
C ASP A 246 -19.11 4.71 11.87
N LEU A 247 -17.99 3.96 11.79
CA LEU A 247 -17.04 3.86 12.90
C LEU A 247 -16.31 5.18 13.17
N ILE A 248 -15.89 5.90 12.12
CA ILE A 248 -15.30 7.24 12.30
C ILE A 248 -16.31 8.18 12.97
N GLN A 249 -17.56 8.18 12.52
CA GLN A 249 -18.63 9.00 13.12
C GLN A 249 -18.81 8.68 14.60
N LYS A 250 -18.84 7.40 14.97
CA LYS A 250 -18.92 6.93 16.36
C LYS A 250 -17.75 7.45 17.20
N GLU A 251 -16.51 7.30 16.73
CA GLU A 251 -15.30 7.73 17.46
C GLU A 251 -15.16 9.26 17.55
N LEU A 252 -15.81 10.00 16.68
CA LEU A 252 -15.91 11.47 16.75
C LEU A 252 -17.04 11.97 17.69
N GLY A 253 -17.70 11.09 18.43
CA GLY A 253 -18.78 11.44 19.37
C GLY A 253 -20.15 11.54 18.70
N ASN A 254 -20.37 10.82 17.61
CA ASN A 254 -21.65 10.79 16.86
C ASN A 254 -22.16 12.18 16.42
N PRO A 255 -21.34 13.03 15.77
CA PRO A 255 -21.88 14.27 15.19
C PRO A 255 -22.99 13.94 14.22
N TRP A 256 -23.98 14.85 14.09
CA TRP A 256 -24.97 14.72 13.04
C TRP A 256 -24.27 14.79 11.65
N VAL A 257 -24.66 13.92 10.71
CA VAL A 257 -23.99 13.81 9.41
C VAL A 257 -25.02 13.63 8.30
N ILE A 258 -24.89 14.39 7.23
CA ILE A 258 -25.67 14.19 6.02
C ILE A 258 -24.98 13.14 5.17
N HIS A 259 -25.67 12.02 4.92
CA HIS A 259 -25.18 10.90 4.14
C HIS A 259 -25.61 11.01 2.69
N PHE A 260 -24.66 11.29 1.80
CA PHE A 260 -24.92 11.37 0.37
C PHE A 260 -24.57 10.06 -0.34
N LYS A 261 -25.55 9.44 -0.99
CA LYS A 261 -25.30 8.39 -1.99
C LYS A 261 -25.26 9.00 -3.37
N CYS A 262 -24.10 9.07 -3.99
CA CYS A 262 -23.94 9.64 -5.32
C CYS A 262 -24.21 8.60 -6.42
N PRO A 263 -25.15 8.84 -7.34
CA PRO A 263 -25.31 8.01 -8.52
C PRO A 263 -23.99 7.87 -9.29
N LEU A 264 -23.67 6.67 -9.76
CA LEU A 264 -22.39 6.41 -10.43
C LEU A 264 -22.17 7.24 -11.69
N PHE A 265 -23.24 7.62 -12.41
CA PHE A 265 -23.10 8.48 -13.60
C PHE A 265 -22.65 9.89 -13.22
N ILE A 266 -23.19 10.45 -12.13
CA ILE A 266 -22.76 11.78 -11.60
C ILE A 266 -21.31 11.70 -11.14
N LEU A 267 -20.94 10.65 -10.36
CA LEU A 267 -19.57 10.43 -9.92
C LEU A 267 -18.60 10.33 -11.10
N LYS A 268 -19.01 9.67 -12.20
CA LYS A 268 -18.21 9.58 -13.42
C LYS A 268 -17.96 10.95 -14.04
N VAL A 269 -19.01 11.77 -14.20
CA VAL A 269 -18.90 13.13 -14.76
C VAL A 269 -18.01 14.01 -13.88
N VAL A 270 -18.25 14.01 -12.56
CA VAL A 270 -17.44 14.77 -11.60
C VAL A 270 -15.98 14.33 -11.64
N SER A 271 -15.70 13.02 -11.74
CA SER A 271 -14.33 12.49 -11.86
C SER A 271 -13.64 12.98 -13.13
N LEU A 272 -14.34 13.03 -14.25
CA LEU A 272 -13.81 13.54 -15.52
C LEU A 272 -13.49 15.04 -15.45
N LEU A 273 -14.39 15.83 -14.89
CA LEU A 273 -14.22 17.28 -14.72
C LEU A 273 -13.08 17.59 -13.73
N ALA A 274 -13.00 16.86 -12.61
CA ALA A 274 -11.95 17.02 -11.62
C ALA A 274 -10.56 16.66 -12.20
N GLU A 275 -10.49 15.58 -12.97
CA GLU A 275 -9.24 15.17 -13.66
C GLU A 275 -8.82 16.21 -14.69
N PHE A 276 -9.77 16.73 -15.50
CA PHE A 276 -9.50 17.77 -16.48
C PHE A 276 -9.02 19.07 -15.84
N SER A 277 -9.73 19.57 -14.81
CA SER A 277 -9.38 20.79 -14.08
C SER A 277 -8.00 20.68 -13.41
N ALA A 278 -7.72 19.53 -12.76
CA ALA A 278 -6.42 19.31 -12.13
C ALA A 278 -5.30 19.28 -13.17
N ARG A 279 -5.55 18.69 -14.35
CA ARG A 279 -4.59 18.67 -15.47
C ARG A 279 -4.28 20.07 -15.97
N CYS A 280 -5.30 20.92 -16.17
CA CYS A 280 -5.13 22.32 -16.55
C CYS A 280 -4.31 23.11 -15.50
N LEU A 281 -4.48 22.81 -14.22
CA LEU A 281 -3.77 23.46 -13.11
C LEU A 281 -2.42 22.81 -12.79
N GLY A 282 -1.98 21.82 -13.56
CA GLY A 282 -0.73 21.09 -13.30
C GLY A 282 -0.69 20.32 -11.98
N LYS A 283 -1.87 19.97 -11.41
CA LYS A 283 -2.02 19.25 -10.13
C LYS A 283 -2.45 17.80 -10.33
N VAL A 284 -2.27 16.98 -9.30
CA VAL A 284 -2.81 15.61 -9.26
C VAL A 284 -4.23 15.65 -8.72
N SER A 285 -5.20 15.09 -9.47
CA SER A 285 -6.57 14.96 -8.97
C SER A 285 -6.69 13.82 -7.97
N THR A 286 -7.34 14.07 -6.83
CA THR A 286 -7.71 13.02 -5.87
C THR A 286 -8.89 12.19 -6.37
N LEU A 287 -9.77 12.78 -7.19
CA LEU A 287 -10.87 12.11 -7.85
C LEU A 287 -10.59 12.10 -9.36
N ASN A 288 -10.32 10.94 -9.92
CA ASN A 288 -10.01 10.71 -11.33
C ASN A 288 -10.72 9.45 -11.83
N ARG A 289 -10.53 9.10 -13.11
CA ARG A 289 -11.15 7.91 -13.73
C ARG A 289 -10.78 6.61 -13.02
N ASP A 290 -9.55 6.44 -12.55
CA ASP A 290 -9.11 5.23 -11.85
C ASP A 290 -9.76 5.16 -10.45
N LYS A 291 -9.83 6.27 -9.72
CA LYS A 291 -10.56 6.33 -8.43
C LYS A 291 -12.05 6.03 -8.61
N TYR A 292 -12.68 6.55 -9.68
CA TYR A 292 -14.06 6.20 -10.03
C TYR A 292 -14.24 4.68 -10.23
N LYS A 293 -13.33 4.02 -10.95
CA LYS A 293 -13.41 2.56 -11.17
C LYS A 293 -13.28 1.77 -9.86
N ILE A 294 -12.35 2.18 -8.98
CA ILE A 294 -12.18 1.60 -7.65
C ILE A 294 -13.46 1.78 -6.82
N MET A 295 -14.03 2.98 -6.79
CA MET A 295 -15.26 3.28 -6.02
C MET A 295 -16.50 2.57 -6.58
N LYS A 296 -16.54 2.29 -7.89
CA LYS A 296 -17.62 1.55 -8.55
C LYS A 296 -17.57 0.05 -8.26
N GLN A 297 -16.39 -0.52 -8.05
CA GLN A 297 -16.21 -1.96 -7.83
C GLN A 297 -16.94 -2.41 -6.57
N ARG A 298 -17.68 -3.53 -6.68
CA ARG A 298 -18.60 -3.98 -5.64
C ARG A 298 -18.02 -5.06 -4.75
N ASN A 299 -17.13 -5.91 -5.28
CA ASN A 299 -16.51 -6.99 -4.52
C ASN A 299 -15.01 -6.74 -4.33
N TRP A 300 -14.61 -6.63 -3.08
CA TRP A 300 -13.22 -6.51 -2.64
C TRP A 300 -12.84 -7.58 -1.61
N GLN A 301 -13.63 -8.67 -1.55
CA GLN A 301 -13.30 -9.80 -0.69
C GLN A 301 -12.13 -10.58 -1.27
N CYS A 302 -11.27 -11.08 -0.41
CA CYS A 302 -10.18 -11.97 -0.80
C CYS A 302 -10.01 -13.10 0.21
N ASP A 303 -9.55 -14.25 -0.29
CA ASP A 303 -9.28 -15.42 0.51
C ASP A 303 -7.87 -15.32 1.14
N ILE A 304 -7.82 -15.21 2.46
CA ILE A 304 -6.56 -15.19 3.24
C ILE A 304 -6.21 -16.55 3.84
N THR A 305 -6.96 -17.60 3.53
CA THR A 305 -6.73 -18.96 4.05
C THR A 305 -5.27 -19.41 3.83
N PRO A 306 -4.68 -19.26 2.61
CA PRO A 306 -3.28 -19.64 2.42
C PRO A 306 -2.31 -18.90 3.35
N LEU A 307 -2.55 -17.62 3.62
CA LEU A 307 -1.72 -16.82 4.51
C LEU A 307 -1.86 -17.28 5.98
N THR A 308 -3.08 -17.61 6.41
CA THR A 308 -3.35 -18.09 7.77
C THR A 308 -2.80 -19.48 8.01
N ASP A 309 -2.97 -20.40 7.06
CA ASP A 309 -2.59 -21.80 7.21
C ASP A 309 -1.07 -22.02 7.08
N GLU A 310 -0.44 -21.32 6.12
CA GLU A 310 1.00 -21.50 5.85
C GLU A 310 1.89 -20.70 6.83
N LEU A 311 1.44 -19.50 7.27
CA LEU A 311 2.25 -18.60 8.08
C LEU A 311 1.73 -18.39 9.50
N GLY A 312 0.58 -18.98 9.85
CA GLY A 312 -0.05 -18.75 11.14
C GLY A 312 -0.52 -17.30 11.34
N TYR A 313 -0.73 -16.55 10.23
CA TYR A 313 -1.16 -15.16 10.29
C TYR A 313 -2.50 -15.02 11.03
N ARG A 314 -2.54 -14.10 11.98
CA ARG A 314 -3.76 -13.76 12.72
C ARG A 314 -3.82 -12.24 12.87
N PRO A 315 -4.78 -11.56 12.21
CA PRO A 315 -4.92 -10.11 12.35
C PRO A 315 -5.28 -9.76 13.80
N GLU A 316 -4.58 -8.77 14.35
CA GLU A 316 -4.79 -8.30 15.73
C GLU A 316 -5.75 -7.11 15.79
N TYR A 317 -5.98 -6.45 14.66
CA TYR A 317 -6.78 -5.24 14.56
C TYR A 317 -8.09 -5.50 13.82
N SER A 318 -9.21 -5.47 14.54
CA SER A 318 -10.52 -5.25 13.92
C SER A 318 -10.60 -3.83 13.33
N LEU A 319 -11.51 -3.61 12.37
CA LEU A 319 -11.73 -2.28 11.81
C LEU A 319 -12.05 -1.24 12.90
N GLU A 320 -12.85 -1.61 13.90
CA GLU A 320 -13.21 -0.73 15.03
C GLU A 320 -11.97 -0.31 15.84
N ARG A 321 -11.11 -1.25 16.21
CA ARG A 321 -9.87 -0.97 16.93
C ARG A 321 -8.94 -0.07 16.14
N GLY A 322 -8.77 -0.34 14.83
CA GLY A 322 -7.89 0.44 13.98
C GLY A 322 -8.39 1.86 13.73
N VAL A 323 -9.71 2.05 13.55
CA VAL A 323 -10.32 3.39 13.42
C VAL A 323 -10.13 4.20 14.70
N LYS A 324 -10.30 3.60 15.88
CA LYS A 324 -10.04 4.25 17.17
C LYS A 324 -8.59 4.76 17.26
N GLU A 325 -7.59 3.96 16.86
CA GLU A 325 -6.18 4.41 16.83
C GLU A 325 -5.96 5.58 15.84
N ILE A 326 -6.60 5.56 14.66
CA ILE A 326 -6.50 6.67 13.72
C ILE A 326 -7.02 7.96 14.34
N ILE A 327 -8.23 7.95 14.89
CA ILE A 327 -8.87 9.15 15.46
C ILE A 327 -8.05 9.68 16.63
N ALA A 328 -7.55 8.82 17.52
CA ALA A 328 -6.64 9.21 18.59
C ALA A 328 -5.36 9.89 18.08
N SER A 329 -4.76 9.35 17.00
CA SER A 329 -3.54 9.92 16.38
C SER A 329 -3.77 11.29 15.76
N VAL A 330 -4.94 11.50 15.16
CA VAL A 330 -5.35 12.79 14.56
C VAL A 330 -5.57 13.84 15.64
N SER A 331 -6.26 13.50 16.73
CA SER A 331 -6.51 14.40 17.87
C SER A 331 -5.19 14.86 18.50
N TYR A 332 -4.24 13.96 18.70
CA TYR A 332 -2.91 14.29 19.22
C TYR A 332 -2.10 15.22 18.29
N THR A 333 -2.21 15.04 16.98
CA THR A 333 -1.50 15.87 15.99
C THR A 333 -2.08 17.30 15.96
N HIS A 334 -3.39 17.46 16.12
CA HIS A 334 -4.05 18.77 16.19
C HIS A 334 -3.77 19.51 17.52
N LEU A 335 -3.71 18.81 18.66
CA LEU A 335 -3.33 19.43 19.94
C LEU A 335 -1.92 20.01 19.89
N ARG A 336 -0.94 19.28 19.33
CA ARG A 336 0.44 19.81 19.18
C ARG A 336 0.56 20.98 18.20
N ALA A 337 -0.27 21.06 17.16
CA ALA A 337 -0.25 22.17 16.22
C ALA A 337 -0.76 23.49 16.87
N HIS A 338 -1.60 23.40 17.89
CA HIS A 338 -2.08 24.56 18.67
C HIS A 338 -1.13 24.99 19.81
N GLU A 339 -0.22 24.12 20.25
CA GLU A 339 0.78 24.48 21.26
C GLU A 339 2.04 25.15 20.68
N THR A 340 2.18 25.16 19.35
CA THR A 340 3.35 25.72 18.65
C THR A 340 3.02 26.94 17.79
N SER A 341 1.82 27.52 17.94
CA SER A 341 1.39 28.74 17.23
C SER A 341 1.30 29.96 18.16
#